data_c5cdeae8fe70f0303be6504bc84fe9a5
#
_entry.id   c5cdeae8fe70f0303be6504bc84fe9a5
#
_cell.length_a   1.000
_cell.length_b   1.000
_cell.length_c   1.000
_cell.angle_alpha   90.00
_cell.angle_beta   90.00
_cell.angle_gamma   90.00
#
_symmetry.space_group_name_H-M   'P 1'
#
loop_
_entity.id
_entity.type
_entity.pdbx_description
1 polymer ?
#
loop_
_entity_poly.entity_id
_entity_poly.type
_entity_poly.pdbx_seq_one_letter_code
_entity_poly.pdbx_strand_id
1 'polypeptide(L)'
;EAHKAWQHQEYQYAKALLFMFSVCHIMVLMHPTQTFDVSYIRLFKLVANTRQQLITILSQELSGVEGIHDIWKQTGRPCIPRLLCSFQQNKNSQLLSRNVSEVESNPDSYASRTKIKSQTPAKSPLTNLQHALEDQVYSIMRKSRLLGSLSSSSLFTVTSSHNFVHVQAAEISRSADTLDLLVKKFPFPALPDSFRSALFPKPPQNTTPLDSSTNSGHMLFRDFLREQIDNLMTGDGRDGLAEGRRGTHVEVPTIKQWAKVCVSVFGYLMSDRSNENNHMVSLAANLDLDMKFSDARCRKVLPVASSAYLDNLPSHYPESVHINQLNQALRVFAMNARGPAYEKYVLQLQDDCNKMWINGRQLCEVRSLKGRHCIYPFHTVPGQQIADSLPIDKSTISCKPHSSRITSTCACNCGRTQAQREDPFDLK
;
A
#
# COMPACT_ATOMS: atom_id res chain seq x y z
N GLU A 1 -1.89 25.62 -4.78
CA GLU A 1 -1.59 25.49 -3.33
C GLU A 1 -1.42 24.01 -2.92
N ALA A 2 -2.32 23.11 -3.29
CA ALA A 2 -2.23 21.68 -2.95
C ALA A 2 -0.92 21.03 -3.43
N HIS A 3 -0.43 21.39 -4.62
CA HIS A 3 0.82 20.87 -5.16
C HIS A 3 2.05 21.31 -4.34
N LYS A 4 2.10 22.58 -3.91
CA LYS A 4 3.18 23.07 -3.05
C LYS A 4 3.17 22.41 -1.67
N ALA A 5 1.97 22.17 -1.11
CA ALA A 5 1.82 21.46 0.15
C ALA A 5 2.34 20.00 0.03
N TRP A 6 2.02 19.32 -1.07
CA TRP A 6 2.52 17.97 -1.34
C TRP A 6 4.05 17.91 -1.48
N GLN A 7 4.64 18.81 -2.26
CA GLN A 7 6.10 18.92 -2.41
C GLN A 7 6.78 19.15 -1.06
N HIS A 8 6.22 20.04 -0.25
CA HIS A 8 6.73 20.29 1.09
C HIS A 8 6.65 19.03 1.96
N GLN A 9 5.55 18.31 1.92
CA GLN A 9 5.37 17.08 2.67
C GLN A 9 6.35 15.98 2.22
N GLU A 10 6.55 15.79 0.90
CA GLU A 10 7.51 14.82 0.36
C GLU A 10 8.95 15.18 0.79
N TYR A 11 9.30 16.45 0.79
CA TYR A 11 10.60 16.93 1.28
C TYR A 11 10.79 16.68 2.78
N GLN A 12 9.78 16.96 3.60
CA GLN A 12 9.82 16.66 5.03
C GLN A 12 9.93 15.15 5.29
N TYR A 13 9.24 14.34 4.50
CA TYR A 13 9.34 12.89 4.57
C TYR A 13 10.75 12.39 4.21
N ALA A 14 11.35 12.95 3.17
CA ALA A 14 12.73 12.64 2.79
C ALA A 14 13.73 13.01 3.89
N LYS A 15 13.55 14.17 4.55
CA LYS A 15 14.33 14.58 5.74
C LYS A 15 14.18 13.60 6.89
N ALA A 16 12.94 13.17 7.20
CA ALA A 16 12.66 12.20 8.24
C ALA A 16 13.34 10.85 7.95
N LEU A 17 13.29 10.36 6.71
CA LEU A 17 14.01 9.16 6.30
C LEU A 17 15.54 9.33 6.44
N LEU A 18 16.08 10.47 6.02
CA LEU A 18 17.49 10.77 6.15
C LEU A 18 17.93 10.73 7.63
N PHE A 19 17.12 11.31 8.52
CA PHE A 19 17.32 11.21 9.97
C PHE A 19 17.31 9.76 10.44
N MET A 20 16.27 9.00 10.10
CA MET A 20 16.12 7.61 10.51
C MET A 20 17.30 6.74 10.05
N PHE A 21 17.74 6.90 8.80
CA PHE A 21 18.90 6.18 8.26
C PHE A 21 20.25 6.60 8.90
N SER A 22 20.27 7.71 9.62
CA SER A 22 21.47 8.19 10.32
C SER A 22 21.53 7.76 11.79
N VAL A 23 20.41 7.39 12.42
CA VAL A 23 20.37 7.11 13.86
C VAL A 23 19.84 5.70 14.22
N CYS A 24 19.16 5.01 13.30
CA CYS A 24 18.56 3.71 13.56
C CYS A 24 19.49 2.55 13.17
N HIS A 25 19.39 1.43 13.90
CA HIS A 25 20.06 0.17 13.59
C HIS A 25 19.16 -0.75 12.74
N ILE A 26 17.86 -0.71 12.99
CA ILE A 26 16.84 -1.46 12.25
C ILE A 26 15.75 -0.48 11.85
N MET A 27 15.29 -0.62 10.62
CA MET A 27 14.14 0.11 10.08
C MET A 27 13.11 -0.87 9.57
N VAL A 28 11.83 -0.63 9.89
CA VAL A 28 10.73 -1.44 9.40
C VAL A 28 9.87 -0.60 8.46
N LEU A 29 9.78 -1.03 7.21
CA LEU A 29 8.91 -0.44 6.22
C LEU A 29 7.57 -1.15 6.24
N MET A 30 6.52 -0.45 6.68
CA MET A 30 5.17 -0.99 6.78
C MET A 30 4.40 -0.75 5.49
N HIS A 31 3.94 -1.82 4.86
CA HIS A 31 3.07 -1.76 3.68
C HIS A 31 1.64 -2.14 4.06
N PRO A 32 0.65 -1.27 3.80
CA PRO A 32 -0.76 -1.56 4.11
C PRO A 32 -1.38 -2.59 3.16
N THR A 33 -0.64 -3.01 2.13
CA THR A 33 -1.05 -3.97 1.11
C THR A 33 -0.05 -5.12 1.00
N GLN A 34 -0.37 -6.11 0.17
CA GLN A 34 0.52 -7.24 -0.15
C GLN A 34 1.54 -6.92 -1.26
N THR A 35 1.61 -5.69 -1.71
CA THR A 35 2.49 -5.28 -2.81
C THR A 35 3.52 -4.28 -2.34
N PHE A 36 4.76 -4.43 -2.81
CA PHE A 36 5.81 -3.47 -2.53
C PHE A 36 5.59 -2.19 -3.34
N ASP A 37 5.56 -1.05 -2.67
CA ASP A 37 5.46 0.24 -3.33
C ASP A 37 6.82 0.64 -3.93
N VAL A 38 6.90 0.62 -5.25
CA VAL A 38 8.11 0.96 -5.99
C VAL A 38 8.51 2.44 -5.91
N SER A 39 7.63 3.31 -5.42
CA SER A 39 7.94 4.74 -5.22
C SER A 39 9.07 4.93 -4.20
N TYR A 40 9.17 4.03 -3.22
CA TYR A 40 10.29 4.02 -2.26
C TYR A 40 11.67 3.87 -2.91
N ILE A 41 11.77 3.19 -4.04
CA ILE A 41 13.04 3.01 -4.76
C ILE A 41 13.65 4.34 -5.17
N ARG A 42 12.82 5.24 -5.70
CA ARG A 42 13.25 6.59 -6.05
C ARG A 42 13.70 7.37 -4.83
N LEU A 43 12.85 7.37 -3.81
CA LEU A 43 13.09 8.09 -2.58
C LEU A 43 14.37 7.62 -1.88
N PHE A 44 14.58 6.32 -1.79
CA PHE A 44 15.80 5.74 -1.21
C PHE A 44 17.06 6.12 -2.00
N LYS A 45 16.99 6.18 -3.34
CA LYS A 45 18.13 6.65 -4.16
C LYS A 45 18.49 8.11 -3.87
N LEU A 46 17.49 8.99 -3.77
CA LEU A 46 17.71 10.39 -3.44
C LEU A 46 18.28 10.56 -2.04
N VAL A 47 17.69 9.86 -1.06
CA VAL A 47 18.16 9.87 0.33
C VAL A 47 19.58 9.29 0.43
N ALA A 48 19.90 8.21 -0.28
CA ALA A 48 21.23 7.62 -0.31
C ALA A 48 22.28 8.61 -0.82
N ASN A 49 21.99 9.26 -1.94
CA ASN A 49 22.87 10.25 -2.54
C ASN A 49 23.09 11.46 -1.62
N THR A 50 21.99 12.02 -1.09
CA THR A 50 22.07 13.16 -0.17
C THR A 50 22.80 12.79 1.11
N ARG A 51 22.53 11.62 1.69
CA ARG A 51 23.24 11.16 2.88
C ARG A 51 24.75 11.07 2.63
N GLN A 52 25.16 10.53 1.50
CA GLN A 52 26.59 10.43 1.18
C GLN A 52 27.26 11.81 1.10
N GLN A 53 26.58 12.79 0.57
CA GLN A 53 27.06 14.18 0.50
C GLN A 53 27.10 14.86 1.87
N LEU A 54 26.26 14.44 2.81
CA LEU A 54 26.20 15.00 4.16
C LEU A 54 27.12 14.32 5.18
N ILE A 55 27.85 13.26 4.83
CA ILE A 55 28.69 12.50 5.77
C ILE A 55 29.68 13.43 6.51
N THR A 56 30.37 14.31 5.80
CA THR A 56 31.34 15.23 6.38
C THR A 56 30.71 16.18 7.39
N ILE A 57 29.54 16.70 7.09
CA ILE A 57 28.83 17.62 7.96
C ILE A 57 28.29 16.90 9.19
N LEU A 58 27.67 15.74 9.00
CA LEU A 58 27.20 14.91 10.11
C LEU A 58 28.35 14.45 11.00
N SER A 59 29.51 14.14 10.42
CA SER A 59 30.72 13.83 11.16
C SER A 59 31.19 15.00 12.04
N GLN A 60 31.17 16.22 11.52
CA GLN A 60 31.50 17.43 12.28
C GLN A 60 30.51 17.68 13.42
N GLU A 61 29.21 17.57 13.17
CA GLU A 61 28.16 17.73 14.20
C GLU A 61 28.30 16.69 15.32
N LEU A 62 28.67 15.45 14.97
CA LEU A 62 28.83 14.35 15.92
C LEU A 62 30.16 14.40 16.67
N SER A 63 31.17 15.11 16.18
CA SER A 63 32.46 15.22 16.86
C SER A 63 32.34 15.91 18.23
N GLY A 64 31.36 16.77 18.41
CA GLY A 64 31.01 17.42 19.68
C GLY A 64 30.27 16.54 20.69
N VAL A 65 29.84 15.33 20.30
CA VAL A 65 29.12 14.44 21.20
C VAL A 65 30.10 13.48 21.89
N GLU A 66 30.23 13.62 23.21
CA GLU A 66 31.11 12.78 24.01
C GLU A 66 30.55 11.34 24.15
N GLY A 67 31.49 10.36 24.15
CA GLY A 67 31.20 8.97 24.50
C GLY A 67 30.59 8.12 23.39
N ILE A 68 30.48 8.63 22.16
CA ILE A 68 30.13 7.82 20.99
C ILE A 68 31.37 7.26 20.31
N HIS A 69 31.22 6.10 19.68
CA HIS A 69 32.30 5.41 19.01
C HIS A 69 32.82 6.19 17.77
N ASP A 70 34.13 6.08 17.49
CA ASP A 70 34.76 6.81 16.39
C ASP A 70 34.20 6.46 15.01
N ILE A 71 33.73 5.21 14.80
CA ILE A 71 33.05 4.81 13.55
C ILE A 71 31.81 5.67 13.33
N TRP A 72 31.03 5.91 14.37
CA TRP A 72 29.84 6.76 14.26
C TRP A 72 30.19 8.19 13.91
N LYS A 73 31.21 8.73 14.54
CA LYS A 73 31.73 10.07 14.19
C LYS A 73 32.21 10.15 12.74
N GLN A 74 32.93 9.13 12.25
CA GLN A 74 33.46 9.14 10.89
C GLN A 74 32.40 8.92 9.80
N THR A 75 31.40 8.07 10.06
CA THR A 75 30.40 7.68 9.05
C THR A 75 29.09 8.43 9.16
N GLY A 76 28.91 9.22 10.24
CA GLY A 76 27.66 9.91 10.53
C GLY A 76 26.50 9.01 10.91
N ARG A 77 26.75 7.73 11.29
CA ARG A 77 25.74 6.74 11.71
C ARG A 77 26.35 5.60 12.54
N PRO A 78 25.55 4.91 13.40
CA PRO A 78 26.05 3.85 14.27
C PRO A 78 26.46 2.59 13.48
N CYS A 79 25.70 2.28 12.45
CA CYS A 79 25.92 1.15 11.56
C CYS A 79 25.18 1.37 10.24
N ILE A 80 25.30 0.47 9.29
CA ILE A 80 24.41 0.42 8.14
C ILE A 80 23.10 -0.20 8.62
N PRO A 81 21.96 0.55 8.63
CA PRO A 81 20.72 0.02 9.19
C PRO A 81 20.20 -1.17 8.38
N ARG A 82 19.65 -2.15 9.09
CA ARG A 82 18.95 -3.28 8.47
C ARG A 82 17.54 -2.87 8.12
N LEU A 83 17.14 -3.04 6.85
CA LEU A 83 15.79 -2.76 6.40
C LEU A 83 14.96 -4.04 6.42
N LEU A 84 13.84 -3.98 7.12
CA LEU A 84 12.81 -5.02 7.18
C LEU A 84 11.53 -4.50 6.51
N CYS A 85 10.75 -5.40 5.93
CA CYS A 85 9.46 -5.07 5.32
C CYS A 85 8.34 -5.82 6.02
N SER A 86 7.26 -5.14 6.36
CA SER A 86 6.04 -5.75 6.88
C SER A 86 4.87 -5.47 5.96
N PHE A 87 4.18 -6.51 5.53
CA PHE A 87 3.03 -6.44 4.62
C PHE A 87 1.76 -6.86 5.34
N GLN A 88 0.67 -6.16 5.06
CA GLN A 88 -0.63 -6.52 5.61
C GLN A 88 -1.41 -7.37 4.61
N GLN A 89 -1.89 -8.55 5.07
CA GLN A 89 -2.73 -9.40 4.24
C GLN A 89 -4.14 -8.82 4.10
N ASN A 90 -4.67 -8.80 2.89
CA ASN A 90 -6.04 -8.35 2.64
C ASN A 90 -7.03 -9.49 2.95
N LYS A 91 -8.15 -9.17 3.61
CA LYS A 91 -9.19 -10.15 3.99
C LYS A 91 -9.77 -10.90 2.78
N ASN A 92 -9.86 -10.24 1.63
CA ASN A 92 -10.42 -10.84 0.42
C ASN A 92 -9.56 -11.95 -0.17
N SER A 93 -8.25 -11.97 0.05
CA SER A 93 -7.37 -13.03 -0.44
C SER A 93 -7.49 -14.34 0.37
N GLN A 94 -7.95 -14.26 1.61
CA GLN A 94 -8.21 -15.47 2.42
C GLN A 94 -9.44 -16.24 1.95
N LEU A 95 -10.48 -15.55 1.46
CA LEU A 95 -11.68 -16.19 0.91
C LEU A 95 -11.37 -16.97 -0.37
N LEU A 96 -10.47 -16.46 -1.21
CA LEU A 96 -10.04 -17.16 -2.43
C LEU A 96 -9.19 -18.40 -2.11
N SER A 97 -8.34 -18.35 -1.08
CA SER A 97 -7.53 -19.51 -0.67
C SER A 97 -8.37 -20.62 -0.02
N ARG A 98 -9.43 -20.28 0.71
CA ARG A 98 -10.36 -21.25 1.28
C ARG A 98 -11.14 -21.98 0.20
N ASN A 99 -11.63 -21.28 -0.82
CA ASN A 99 -12.41 -21.89 -1.91
C ASN A 99 -11.57 -22.85 -2.77
N VAL A 100 -10.26 -22.65 -2.87
CA VAL A 100 -9.38 -23.58 -3.60
C VAL A 100 -9.11 -24.87 -2.81
N SER A 101 -9.04 -24.80 -1.48
CA SER A 101 -8.86 -25.99 -0.64
C SER A 101 -10.13 -26.83 -0.46
N GLU A 102 -11.32 -26.26 -0.64
CA GLU A 102 -12.59 -26.99 -0.57
C GLU A 102 -12.97 -27.70 -1.89
N VAL A 103 -12.39 -27.26 -3.02
CA VAL A 103 -12.66 -27.92 -4.34
C VAL A 103 -11.82 -29.17 -4.55
N GLU A 104 -10.71 -29.37 -3.80
CA GLU A 104 -9.89 -30.59 -3.91
C GLU A 104 -10.35 -31.78 -3.06
N SER A 105 -11.45 -31.69 -2.33
CA SER A 105 -11.98 -32.76 -1.49
C SER A 105 -13.11 -33.54 -2.11
N ASN A 106 -13.17 -33.71 -3.43
CA ASN A 106 -14.06 -34.65 -4.08
C ASN A 106 -13.35 -36.02 -4.31
N PRO A 107 -13.78 -37.14 -3.66
CA PRO A 107 -13.03 -38.38 -3.65
C PRO A 107 -13.34 -39.36 -4.83
N ASP A 108 -13.84 -38.88 -5.97
CA ASP A 108 -14.15 -39.75 -7.11
C ASP A 108 -13.43 -39.31 -8.39
N SER A 109 -12.16 -39.65 -8.53
CA SER A 109 -11.56 -39.90 -9.85
C SER A 109 -10.36 -40.83 -9.77
N TYR A 110 -10.50 -41.90 -10.56
CA TYR A 110 -9.67 -43.08 -10.76
C TYR A 110 -8.14 -42.84 -10.82
N ALA A 111 -7.47 -43.81 -10.24
CA ALA A 111 -6.05 -44.10 -10.18
C ALA A 111 -5.24 -43.79 -11.44
N SER A 112 -4.14 -43.07 -11.26
CA SER A 112 -2.92 -43.30 -12.03
C SER A 112 -1.69 -43.16 -11.13
N ARG A 113 -1.02 -44.26 -10.99
CA ARG A 113 0.24 -44.52 -10.30
C ARG A 113 1.35 -43.66 -10.88
N THR A 114 1.85 -42.69 -10.14
CA THR A 114 3.20 -42.16 -10.38
C THR A 114 3.83 -41.57 -9.13
N LYS A 115 4.93 -42.23 -8.73
CA LYS A 115 6.12 -41.74 -8.00
C LYS A 115 5.93 -40.98 -6.67
N ILE A 116 6.27 -41.72 -5.64
CA ILE A 116 6.64 -41.23 -4.30
C ILE A 116 7.69 -40.10 -4.44
N LYS A 117 7.24 -38.88 -4.33
CA LYS A 117 8.10 -37.73 -4.00
C LYS A 117 8.12 -37.60 -2.49
N SER A 118 9.31 -37.61 -1.92
CA SER A 118 9.64 -37.34 -0.53
C SER A 118 8.80 -36.16 -0.02
N GLN A 119 7.95 -36.40 0.98
CA GLN A 119 7.13 -35.40 1.67
C GLN A 119 8.06 -34.48 2.47
N THR A 120 8.48 -33.40 1.86
CA THR A 120 8.85 -32.20 2.63
C THR A 120 7.54 -31.64 3.24
N PRO A 121 7.52 -31.28 4.54
CA PRO A 121 6.33 -30.74 5.17
C PRO A 121 5.83 -29.54 4.38
N ALA A 122 4.58 -29.58 3.98
CA ALA A 122 3.95 -28.51 3.18
C ALA A 122 4.05 -27.19 3.96
N LYS A 123 4.86 -26.24 3.46
CA LYS A 123 4.98 -24.89 4.03
C LYS A 123 3.61 -24.23 4.02
N SER A 124 3.30 -23.48 5.07
CA SER A 124 2.02 -22.78 5.16
C SER A 124 1.85 -21.81 3.98
N PRO A 125 0.62 -21.52 3.51
CA PRO A 125 0.38 -20.56 2.44
C PRO A 125 0.96 -19.16 2.73
N LEU A 126 0.98 -18.75 3.99
CA LEU A 126 1.58 -17.49 4.43
C LEU A 126 3.10 -17.50 4.30
N THR A 127 3.75 -18.62 4.61
CA THR A 127 5.21 -18.76 4.45
C THR A 127 5.60 -18.71 2.98
N ASN A 128 4.80 -19.32 2.09
CA ASN A 128 5.04 -19.25 0.65
C ASN A 128 4.87 -17.81 0.12
N LEU A 129 3.86 -17.09 0.59
CA LEU A 129 3.65 -15.68 0.25
C LEU A 129 4.82 -14.82 0.76
N GLN A 130 5.28 -15.06 1.98
CA GLN A 130 6.42 -14.36 2.57
C GLN A 130 7.68 -14.53 1.71
N HIS A 131 8.03 -15.76 1.35
CA HIS A 131 9.19 -16.02 0.48
C HIS A 131 9.05 -15.39 -0.91
N ALA A 132 7.85 -15.45 -1.50
CA ALA A 132 7.60 -14.82 -2.80
C ALA A 132 7.78 -13.29 -2.75
N LEU A 133 7.34 -12.66 -1.67
CA LEU A 133 7.55 -11.21 -1.43
C LEU A 133 9.02 -10.89 -1.17
N GLU A 134 9.73 -11.72 -0.44
CA GLU A 134 11.18 -11.59 -0.21
C GLU A 134 11.95 -11.59 -1.53
N ASP A 135 11.72 -12.59 -2.37
CA ASP A 135 12.35 -12.70 -3.69
C ASP A 135 12.02 -11.49 -4.57
N GLN A 136 10.75 -11.07 -4.57
CA GLN A 136 10.30 -9.92 -5.35
C GLN A 136 10.98 -8.63 -4.89
N VAL A 137 10.93 -8.32 -3.60
CA VAL A 137 11.51 -7.10 -3.01
C VAL A 137 13.03 -7.09 -3.21
N TYR A 138 13.71 -8.21 -2.92
CA TYR A 138 15.15 -8.34 -3.13
C TYR A 138 15.54 -8.11 -4.59
N SER A 139 14.83 -8.74 -5.53
CA SER A 139 15.05 -8.56 -6.97
C SER A 139 14.87 -7.10 -7.42
N ILE A 140 13.81 -6.42 -6.94
CA ILE A 140 13.55 -5.01 -7.24
C ILE A 140 14.68 -4.13 -6.71
N MET A 141 15.07 -4.30 -5.44
CA MET A 141 16.14 -3.51 -4.81
C MET A 141 17.49 -3.73 -5.47
N ARG A 142 17.82 -4.98 -5.84
CA ARG A 142 19.06 -5.33 -6.55
C ARG A 142 19.09 -4.73 -7.96
N LYS A 143 18.02 -4.89 -8.74
CA LYS A 143 17.90 -4.30 -10.09
C LYS A 143 17.96 -2.77 -10.05
N SER A 144 17.48 -2.18 -8.98
CA SER A 144 17.54 -0.73 -8.75
C SER A 144 18.91 -0.24 -8.27
N ARG A 145 19.88 -1.12 -8.05
CA ARG A 145 21.22 -0.80 -7.50
C ARG A 145 21.19 -0.17 -6.10
N LEU A 146 20.13 -0.42 -5.32
CA LEU A 146 20.07 -0.04 -3.90
C LEU A 146 20.83 -1.03 -3.03
N LEU A 147 20.83 -2.31 -3.43
CA LEU A 147 21.68 -3.35 -2.87
C LEU A 147 22.88 -3.49 -3.79
N GLY A 148 24.00 -2.92 -3.42
CA GLY A 148 25.30 -3.07 -4.08
C GLY A 148 26.24 -3.91 -3.24
N SER A 149 27.54 -3.99 -3.64
CA SER A 149 28.59 -4.46 -2.76
C SER A 149 28.57 -3.64 -1.48
N LEU A 150 28.70 -4.30 -0.31
CA LEU A 150 28.73 -3.66 1.01
C LEU A 150 29.87 -2.63 1.09
N SER A 151 29.59 -1.45 0.59
CA SER A 151 30.44 -0.29 0.80
C SER A 151 29.84 0.54 1.93
N SER A 152 30.66 1.29 2.63
CA SER A 152 30.21 2.27 3.64
C SER A 152 29.20 3.28 3.09
N SER A 153 29.04 3.34 1.78
CA SER A 153 28.10 4.18 1.06
C SER A 153 26.67 3.61 0.94
N SER A 154 26.46 2.32 1.21
CA SER A 154 25.11 1.71 1.13
C SER A 154 24.15 2.38 2.10
N LEU A 155 22.93 2.70 1.66
CA LEU A 155 21.91 3.34 2.53
C LEU A 155 21.47 2.40 3.64
N PHE A 156 21.21 1.14 3.30
CA PHE A 156 20.76 0.08 4.21
C PHE A 156 21.29 -1.28 3.73
N THR A 157 21.15 -2.28 4.58
CA THR A 157 21.37 -3.69 4.25
C THR A 157 20.08 -4.47 4.34
N VAL A 158 20.00 -5.54 3.55
CA VAL A 158 18.92 -6.54 3.63
C VAL A 158 19.60 -7.90 3.78
N THR A 159 19.10 -8.74 4.68
CA THR A 159 19.65 -10.08 4.87
C THR A 159 19.51 -10.92 3.59
N SER A 160 20.58 -11.57 3.17
CA SER A 160 20.57 -12.42 1.97
C SER A 160 19.87 -13.77 2.20
N SER A 161 19.61 -14.12 3.45
CA SER A 161 19.09 -15.41 3.90
C SER A 161 17.58 -15.41 4.13
N HIS A 162 16.76 -14.78 3.29
CA HIS A 162 15.32 -14.75 3.49
C HIS A 162 14.94 -14.47 4.95
N ASN A 163 14.26 -13.78 5.52
CA ASN A 163 13.87 -13.37 6.88
C ASN A 163 13.92 -11.85 7.09
N PHE A 164 13.73 -11.06 6.02
CA PHE A 164 13.57 -9.62 6.13
C PHE A 164 12.15 -9.15 5.85
N VAL A 165 11.27 -10.07 5.47
CA VAL A 165 9.84 -9.78 5.24
C VAL A 165 9.00 -10.47 6.29
N HIS A 166 8.02 -9.76 6.81
CA HIS A 166 6.96 -10.29 7.66
C HIS A 166 5.60 -10.02 7.01
N VAL A 167 4.73 -11.03 6.96
CA VAL A 167 3.36 -10.87 6.47
C VAL A 167 2.40 -10.95 7.64
N GLN A 168 1.71 -9.87 7.94
CA GLN A 168 0.73 -9.81 9.01
C GLN A 168 -0.60 -10.38 8.55
N ALA A 169 -1.09 -11.42 9.21
CA ALA A 169 -2.41 -11.99 8.93
C ALA A 169 -3.54 -11.01 9.29
N ALA A 170 -4.58 -10.96 8.47
CA ALA A 170 -5.70 -10.03 8.65
C ALA A 170 -6.48 -10.21 9.98
N GLU A 171 -6.38 -11.38 10.61
CA GLU A 171 -7.07 -11.69 11.87
C GLU A 171 -6.36 -11.13 13.10
N ILE A 172 -5.04 -10.98 13.06
CA ILE A 172 -4.22 -10.53 14.19
C ILE A 172 -4.32 -9.01 14.41
N SER A 173 -4.87 -8.28 13.45
CA SER A 173 -5.12 -6.82 13.55
C SER A 173 -6.07 -6.41 14.70
N ARG A 174 -6.69 -7.37 15.37
CA ARG A 174 -7.61 -7.11 16.49
C ARG A 174 -6.97 -7.22 17.88
N SER A 175 -5.78 -7.77 17.99
CA SER A 175 -5.11 -7.81 19.28
C SER A 175 -4.23 -6.56 19.44
N ALA A 176 -4.62 -5.72 20.37
CA ALA A 176 -3.89 -4.52 20.81
C ALA A 176 -2.46 -4.82 21.36
N ASP A 177 -2.00 -6.06 21.21
CA ASP A 177 -0.87 -6.62 21.97
C ASP A 177 0.51 -6.06 21.60
N THR A 178 0.73 -5.57 20.38
CA THR A 178 2.08 -5.17 19.96
C THR A 178 2.50 -3.81 20.52
N LEU A 179 1.59 -2.85 20.52
CA LEU A 179 1.84 -1.53 21.10
C LEU A 179 1.71 -1.56 22.64
N ASP A 180 0.76 -2.32 23.16
CA ASP A 180 0.53 -2.45 24.60
C ASP A 180 1.71 -3.13 25.33
N LEU A 181 2.39 -4.08 24.69
CA LEU A 181 3.60 -4.71 25.22
C LEU A 181 4.83 -3.81 25.17
N LEU A 182 4.96 -2.99 24.13
CA LEU A 182 6.01 -1.97 24.04
C LEU A 182 5.83 -0.91 25.13
N VAL A 183 4.59 -0.45 25.35
CA VAL A 183 4.26 0.56 26.37
C VAL A 183 4.39 -0.01 27.79
N LYS A 184 4.05 -1.29 28.03
CA LYS A 184 4.21 -1.95 29.34
C LYS A 184 5.67 -2.19 29.73
N LYS A 185 6.55 -2.44 28.76
CA LYS A 185 7.97 -2.69 29.04
C LYS A 185 8.85 -1.44 29.15
N PHE A 186 8.41 -0.34 28.59
CA PHE A 186 9.09 0.96 28.70
C PHE A 186 8.13 1.93 29.42
N PRO A 187 8.23 2.08 30.74
CA PRO A 187 7.46 3.08 31.45
C PRO A 187 7.93 4.46 31.00
N PHE A 188 7.26 5.03 30.01
CA PHE A 188 7.38 6.45 29.74
C PHE A 188 6.91 7.21 31.00
N PRO A 189 7.61 8.25 31.45
CA PRO A 189 7.17 9.04 32.57
C PRO A 189 5.77 9.59 32.27
N ALA A 190 4.86 9.24 33.14
CA ALA A 190 3.45 9.56 33.25
C ALA A 190 2.83 10.45 32.16
N LEU A 191 2.29 9.81 31.13
CA LEU A 191 1.20 10.42 30.36
C LEU A 191 -0.05 10.46 31.26
N PRO A 192 -0.79 11.58 31.27
CA PRO A 192 -2.02 11.70 32.04
C PRO A 192 -3.01 10.57 31.69
N ASP A 193 -3.71 10.00 32.69
CA ASP A 193 -4.61 8.86 32.49
C ASP A 193 -5.75 9.11 31.49
N SER A 194 -6.11 10.37 31.24
CA SER A 194 -7.05 10.78 30.20
C SER A 194 -6.52 10.52 28.77
N PHE A 195 -5.21 10.67 28.54
CA PHE A 195 -4.58 10.36 27.25
C PHE A 195 -4.39 8.86 27.05
N ARG A 196 -4.14 8.14 28.16
CA ARG A 196 -3.96 6.69 28.15
C ARG A 196 -5.26 5.95 27.81
N SER A 197 -6.40 6.41 28.33
CA SER A 197 -7.71 5.81 28.03
C SER A 197 -8.24 6.14 26.63
N ALA A 198 -7.83 7.27 26.04
CA ALA A 198 -8.18 7.64 24.66
C ALA A 198 -7.39 6.86 23.60
N LEU A 199 -6.10 6.58 23.89
CA LEU A 199 -5.23 5.82 22.97
C LEU A 199 -5.37 4.30 23.13
N PHE A 200 -5.81 3.83 24.31
CA PHE A 200 -5.94 2.41 24.64
C PHE A 200 -7.29 2.12 25.29
N PRO A 201 -8.38 1.98 24.52
CA PRO A 201 -9.66 1.56 25.07
C PRO A 201 -9.52 0.19 25.75
N LYS A 202 -9.97 0.08 27.02
CA LYS A 202 -9.96 -1.19 27.76
C LYS A 202 -10.72 -2.25 26.96
N PRO A 203 -10.13 -3.44 26.74
CA PRO A 203 -10.86 -4.54 26.12
C PRO A 203 -12.06 -4.96 26.99
N PRO A 204 -13.16 -5.41 26.38
CA PRO A 204 -14.32 -5.92 27.13
C PRO A 204 -13.88 -7.10 28.01
N GLN A 205 -14.29 -7.10 29.27
CA GLN A 205 -13.84 -8.02 30.33
C GLN A 205 -14.37 -9.48 30.22
N ASN A 206 -14.91 -9.91 29.08
CA ASN A 206 -15.49 -11.23 28.87
C ASN A 206 -14.80 -11.98 27.71
N THR A 207 -13.50 -12.18 27.76
CA THR A 207 -12.84 -13.20 26.95
C THR A 207 -12.08 -14.13 27.87
N THR A 208 -12.56 -15.38 27.95
CA THR A 208 -11.82 -16.52 28.48
C THR A 208 -10.42 -16.57 27.85
N PRO A 209 -9.37 -16.96 28.59
CA PRO A 209 -8.03 -17.12 28.01
C PRO A 209 -8.12 -18.17 26.91
N LEU A 210 -8.00 -17.73 25.67
CA LEU A 210 -7.90 -18.62 24.52
C LEU A 210 -6.52 -19.27 24.58
N ASP A 211 -6.53 -20.58 24.83
CA ASP A 211 -5.34 -21.43 24.83
C ASP A 211 -4.46 -21.13 23.59
N SER A 212 -3.20 -20.84 23.86
CA SER A 212 -2.15 -20.48 22.90
C SER A 212 -1.65 -21.68 22.08
N SER A 213 -2.53 -22.63 21.75
CA SER A 213 -2.21 -23.87 21.01
C SER A 213 -2.91 -24.00 19.66
N THR A 214 -3.22 -22.90 18.97
CA THR A 214 -3.53 -23.01 17.54
C THR A 214 -2.22 -23.03 16.77
N ASN A 215 -1.85 -24.22 16.30
CA ASN A 215 -0.78 -24.58 15.38
C ASN A 215 -0.90 -23.85 14.01
N SER A 216 -0.91 -22.53 13.96
CA SER A 216 -0.57 -21.79 12.76
C SER A 216 0.94 -21.51 12.85
N GLY A 217 1.76 -22.22 12.09
CA GLY A 217 3.22 -22.04 12.05
C GLY A 217 3.64 -20.66 11.51
N HIS A 218 2.91 -19.61 11.89
CA HIS A 218 3.14 -18.23 11.51
C HIS A 218 3.78 -17.50 12.69
N MET A 219 4.99 -16.97 12.47
CA MET A 219 5.73 -16.17 13.45
C MET A 219 5.00 -14.86 13.74
N LEU A 220 4.81 -14.52 15.00
CA LEU A 220 4.27 -13.22 15.40
C LEU A 220 5.27 -12.10 15.05
N PHE A 221 4.77 -10.91 14.70
CA PHE A 221 5.61 -9.76 14.39
C PHE A 221 6.62 -9.41 15.48
N ARG A 222 6.21 -9.57 16.74
CA ARG A 222 7.10 -9.38 17.89
C ARG A 222 8.28 -10.36 17.89
N ASP A 223 8.01 -11.63 17.59
CA ASP A 223 9.04 -12.67 17.64
C ASP A 223 9.96 -12.53 16.43
N PHE A 224 9.42 -12.13 15.27
CA PHE A 224 10.18 -11.72 14.09
C PHE A 224 11.15 -10.57 14.41
N LEU A 225 10.67 -9.50 15.06
CA LEU A 225 11.54 -8.38 15.45
C LEU A 225 12.60 -8.79 16.45
N ARG A 226 12.23 -9.63 17.43
CA ARG A 226 13.19 -10.15 18.42
C ARG A 226 14.31 -10.93 17.73
N GLU A 227 13.97 -11.84 16.83
CA GLU A 227 14.96 -12.59 16.06
C GLU A 227 15.90 -11.66 15.28
N GLN A 228 15.36 -10.60 14.64
CA GLN A 228 16.18 -9.63 13.92
C GLN A 228 17.12 -8.84 14.85
N ILE A 229 16.66 -8.50 16.05
CA ILE A 229 17.49 -7.82 17.05
C ILE A 229 18.59 -8.77 17.55
N ASP A 230 18.24 -10.01 17.90
CA ASP A 230 19.19 -11.01 18.38
C ASP A 230 20.25 -11.30 17.31
N ASN A 231 19.86 -11.45 16.04
CA ASN A 231 20.78 -11.63 14.91
C ASN A 231 21.69 -10.42 14.68
N LEU A 232 21.23 -9.22 14.96
CA LEU A 232 22.06 -8.01 14.88
C LEU A 232 23.07 -7.97 16.03
N MET A 233 22.65 -8.34 17.23
CA MET A 233 23.48 -8.29 18.45
C MET A 233 24.55 -9.39 18.49
N THR A 234 24.23 -10.58 17.99
CA THR A 234 25.16 -11.71 17.95
C THR A 234 26.19 -11.60 16.82
N GLY A 235 26.00 -10.67 15.89
CA GLY A 235 26.85 -10.55 14.71
C GLY A 235 26.73 -11.74 13.74
N ASP A 236 25.73 -12.61 13.95
CA ASP A 236 25.49 -13.81 13.16
C ASP A 236 24.75 -13.48 11.84
N GLY A 237 24.94 -12.25 11.35
CA GLY A 237 24.57 -11.90 9.99
C GLY A 237 25.42 -12.69 9.04
N ARG A 238 24.91 -13.85 8.59
CA ARG A 238 25.34 -14.54 7.36
C ARG A 238 24.98 -13.67 6.15
N ASP A 239 25.30 -12.40 6.23
CA ASP A 239 25.36 -11.52 5.07
C ASP A 239 26.55 -12.03 4.26
N GLY A 240 26.28 -12.76 3.18
CA GLY A 240 27.18 -13.52 2.32
C GLY A 240 28.38 -12.77 1.71
N LEU A 241 29.05 -11.99 2.53
CA LEU A 241 30.23 -11.22 2.18
C LEU A 241 31.26 -11.33 3.30
N ALA A 242 32.14 -12.28 3.11
CA ALA A 242 33.40 -12.39 3.76
C ALA A 242 33.57 -13.64 4.64
N GLU A 243 33.81 -14.74 4.02
CA GLU A 243 34.92 -15.57 4.45
C GLU A 243 36.12 -14.62 4.66
N GLY A 244 36.36 -14.21 5.90
CA GLY A 244 37.60 -13.54 6.28
C GLY A 244 37.53 -12.17 6.97
N ARG A 245 36.39 -11.51 7.11
CA ARG A 245 36.31 -10.30 7.95
C ARG A 245 35.58 -10.60 9.26
N ARG A 246 36.34 -10.47 10.38
CA ARG A 246 35.80 -10.52 11.75
C ARG A 246 34.51 -9.71 11.81
N GLY A 247 33.45 -10.35 12.30
CA GLY A 247 32.11 -9.71 12.43
C GLY A 247 32.28 -8.32 13.03
N THR A 248 31.79 -7.32 12.34
CA THR A 248 31.73 -5.96 12.87
C THR A 248 30.74 -6.02 14.03
N HIS A 249 31.25 -6.10 15.25
CA HIS A 249 30.43 -5.93 16.44
C HIS A 249 29.68 -4.61 16.31
N VAL A 250 28.35 -4.70 16.23
CA VAL A 250 27.50 -3.52 16.25
C VAL A 250 27.53 -2.99 17.67
N GLU A 251 28.23 -1.89 17.89
CA GLU A 251 28.23 -1.23 19.18
C GLU A 251 26.89 -0.57 19.42
N VAL A 252 26.23 -0.98 20.48
CA VAL A 252 24.95 -0.38 20.89
C VAL A 252 25.26 0.73 21.89
N PRO A 253 24.99 2.01 21.53
CA PRO A 253 25.22 3.11 22.44
C PRO A 253 24.27 3.05 23.63
N THR A 254 24.64 3.70 24.73
CA THR A 254 23.66 3.93 25.81
C THR A 254 22.52 4.81 25.32
N ILE A 255 21.34 4.67 25.92
CA ILE A 255 20.14 5.49 25.57
C ILE A 255 20.48 6.99 25.64
N LYS A 256 21.27 7.41 26.63
CA LYS A 256 21.71 8.80 26.80
C LYS A 256 22.56 9.29 25.64
N GLN A 257 23.52 8.49 25.19
CA GLN A 257 24.38 8.79 24.04
C GLN A 257 23.56 8.84 22.76
N TRP A 258 22.73 7.84 22.53
CA TRP A 258 21.84 7.79 21.37
C TRP A 258 20.91 9.02 21.32
N ALA A 259 20.30 9.40 22.45
CA ALA A 259 19.43 10.58 22.52
C ALA A 259 20.19 11.87 22.18
N LYS A 260 21.42 12.04 22.69
CA LYS A 260 22.26 13.21 22.35
C LYS A 260 22.53 13.28 20.83
N VAL A 261 22.88 12.14 20.21
CA VAL A 261 23.07 12.06 18.76
C VAL A 261 21.78 12.38 18.01
N CYS A 262 20.64 11.82 18.42
CA CYS A 262 19.34 12.13 17.81
C CYS A 262 19.05 13.64 17.85
N VAL A 263 19.27 14.29 18.99
CA VAL A 263 19.04 15.73 19.13
C VAL A 263 19.98 16.52 18.21
N SER A 264 21.27 16.15 18.14
CA SER A 264 22.23 16.84 17.26
C SER A 264 21.89 16.68 15.79
N VAL A 265 21.65 15.44 15.31
CA VAL A 265 21.34 15.17 13.90
C VAL A 265 19.97 15.76 13.52
N PHE A 266 18.96 15.63 14.38
CA PHE A 266 17.64 16.22 14.16
C PHE A 266 17.71 17.74 14.13
N GLY A 267 18.41 18.34 15.10
CA GLY A 267 18.62 19.77 15.18
C GLY A 267 19.26 20.33 13.91
N TYR A 268 20.28 19.64 13.37
CA TYR A 268 20.87 20.03 12.09
C TYR A 268 19.89 19.91 10.93
N LEU A 269 19.24 18.73 10.75
CA LEU A 269 18.37 18.46 9.59
C LEU A 269 17.11 19.33 9.56
N MET A 270 16.61 19.75 10.72
CA MET A 270 15.38 20.56 10.82
C MET A 270 15.66 22.05 10.97
N SER A 271 16.92 22.45 11.15
CA SER A 271 17.31 23.86 11.23
C SER A 271 17.27 24.55 9.87
N ASP A 272 17.17 25.87 9.88
CA ASP A 272 17.29 26.69 8.67
C ASP A 272 18.66 26.57 8.01
N ARG A 273 19.72 26.30 8.79
CA ARG A 273 21.07 26.01 8.27
C ARG A 273 21.08 24.85 7.28
N SER A 274 20.22 23.82 7.47
CA SER A 274 20.10 22.73 6.52
C SER A 274 19.46 23.18 5.21
N ASN A 275 18.55 24.12 5.25
CA ASN A 275 17.86 24.64 4.07
C ASN A 275 18.77 25.50 3.18
N GLU A 276 19.81 26.13 3.76
CA GLU A 276 20.85 26.88 3.04
C GLU A 276 21.94 25.93 2.47
N ASN A 277 21.98 24.68 2.91
CA ASN A 277 22.97 23.72 2.45
C ASN A 277 22.67 23.27 1.01
N ASN A 278 23.64 23.40 0.12
CA ASN A 278 23.53 23.03 -1.29
C ASN A 278 23.03 21.60 -1.52
N HIS A 279 23.36 20.66 -0.63
CA HIS A 279 22.94 19.26 -0.75
C HIS A 279 21.46 19.06 -0.43
N MET A 280 20.94 19.81 0.55
CA MET A 280 19.51 19.78 0.90
C MET A 280 18.66 20.52 -0.14
N VAL A 281 19.18 21.63 -0.68
CA VAL A 281 18.59 22.34 -1.83
C VAL A 281 18.55 21.42 -3.05
N SER A 282 19.63 20.67 -3.31
CA SER A 282 19.69 19.67 -4.38
C SER A 282 18.67 18.53 -4.18
N LEU A 283 18.47 18.06 -2.95
CA LEU A 283 17.44 17.07 -2.63
C LEU A 283 16.04 17.58 -3.00
N ALA A 284 15.70 18.79 -2.56
CA ALA A 284 14.42 19.41 -2.88
C ALA A 284 14.23 19.60 -4.39
N ALA A 285 15.26 20.08 -5.10
CA ALA A 285 15.24 20.27 -6.54
C ALA A 285 15.05 18.93 -7.31
N ASN A 286 15.70 17.85 -6.86
CA ASN A 286 15.57 16.53 -7.47
C ASN A 286 14.18 15.92 -7.23
N LEU A 287 13.58 16.11 -6.07
CA LEU A 287 12.21 15.71 -5.80
C LEU A 287 11.23 16.45 -6.72
N ASP A 288 11.42 17.78 -6.90
CA ASP A 288 10.61 18.61 -7.79
C ASP A 288 10.78 18.24 -9.27
N LEU A 289 11.99 17.96 -9.70
CA LEU A 289 12.30 17.55 -11.08
C LEU A 289 11.57 16.25 -11.43
N ASP A 290 11.61 15.27 -10.56
CA ASP A 290 10.92 14.00 -10.74
C ASP A 290 9.39 14.17 -10.80
N MET A 291 8.84 15.09 -9.99
CA MET A 291 7.42 15.44 -10.04
C MET A 291 7.06 16.06 -11.40
N LYS A 292 7.86 17.00 -11.90
CA LYS A 292 7.64 17.64 -13.21
C LYS A 292 7.70 16.63 -14.36
N PHE A 293 8.67 15.71 -14.37
CA PHE A 293 8.75 14.65 -15.36
C PHE A 293 7.57 13.67 -15.28
N SER A 294 7.16 13.30 -14.09
CA SER A 294 6.00 12.45 -13.87
C SER A 294 4.71 13.14 -14.34
N ASP A 295 4.51 14.40 -13.98
CA ASP A 295 3.35 15.20 -14.41
C ASP A 295 3.28 15.31 -15.92
N ALA A 296 4.39 15.67 -16.59
CA ALA A 296 4.46 15.76 -18.04
C ALA A 296 4.17 14.42 -18.73
N ARG A 297 4.64 13.31 -18.17
CA ARG A 297 4.37 11.96 -18.70
C ARG A 297 2.91 11.58 -18.52
N CYS A 298 2.36 11.72 -17.31
CA CYS A 298 0.97 11.39 -17.01
C CYS A 298 0.00 12.23 -17.87
N ARG A 299 0.32 13.51 -18.07
CA ARG A 299 -0.46 14.41 -18.94
C ARG A 299 -0.50 13.93 -20.38
N LYS A 300 0.60 13.37 -20.93
CA LYS A 300 0.64 12.79 -22.27
C LYS A 300 -0.14 11.48 -22.37
N VAL A 301 -0.19 10.69 -21.32
CA VAL A 301 -0.86 9.39 -21.31
C VAL A 301 -2.37 9.53 -21.05
N LEU A 302 -2.79 10.56 -20.33
CA LEU A 302 -4.19 10.78 -19.97
C LEU A 302 -5.15 10.73 -21.19
N PRO A 303 -4.90 11.46 -22.32
CA PRO A 303 -5.80 11.41 -23.47
C PRO A 303 -5.83 10.02 -24.13
N VAL A 304 -4.72 9.26 -24.11
CA VAL A 304 -4.67 7.89 -24.65
C VAL A 304 -5.56 6.95 -23.82
N ALA A 305 -5.50 7.08 -22.49
CA ALA A 305 -6.36 6.31 -21.60
C ALA A 305 -7.85 6.72 -21.72
N SER A 306 -8.12 8.02 -21.89
CA SER A 306 -9.48 8.51 -22.15
C SER A 306 -10.04 8.01 -23.49
N SER A 307 -9.19 7.89 -24.53
CA SER A 307 -9.58 7.28 -25.80
C SER A 307 -9.92 5.80 -25.63
N ALA A 308 -9.10 5.06 -24.85
CA ALA A 308 -9.35 3.65 -24.57
C ALA A 308 -10.67 3.42 -23.77
N TYR A 309 -11.08 4.39 -22.95
CA TYR A 309 -12.40 4.36 -22.32
C TYR A 309 -13.54 4.52 -23.35
N LEU A 310 -13.33 5.35 -24.38
CA LEU A 310 -14.35 5.64 -25.39
C LEU A 310 -14.45 4.57 -26.48
N ASP A 311 -13.47 3.68 -26.58
CA ASP A 311 -13.43 2.66 -27.63
C ASP A 311 -14.62 1.72 -27.55
N ASN A 312 -15.34 1.59 -28.68
CA ASN A 312 -16.48 0.69 -28.84
C ASN A 312 -17.65 0.90 -27.85
N LEU A 313 -17.77 2.10 -27.27
CA LEU A 313 -18.89 2.41 -26.38
C LEU A 313 -20.17 2.71 -27.18
N PRO A 314 -21.31 2.10 -26.77
CA PRO A 314 -22.62 2.54 -27.26
C PRO A 314 -22.94 3.97 -26.81
N SER A 315 -23.95 4.58 -27.42
CA SER A 315 -24.38 5.95 -27.06
C SER A 315 -24.82 6.04 -25.60
N HIS A 316 -25.47 5.00 -25.09
CA HIS A 316 -25.92 4.90 -23.71
C HIS A 316 -25.64 3.49 -23.20
N TYR A 317 -25.17 3.36 -21.95
CA TYR A 317 -24.75 2.09 -21.39
C TYR A 317 -24.94 2.01 -19.86
N PRO A 318 -25.15 0.81 -19.31
CA PRO A 318 -25.33 0.58 -17.87
C PRO A 318 -24.02 0.71 -17.10
N GLU A 319 -24.11 0.78 -15.77
CA GLU A 319 -22.96 0.89 -14.86
C GLU A 319 -21.93 -0.22 -15.06
N SER A 320 -22.38 -1.46 -15.29
CA SER A 320 -21.48 -2.61 -15.51
C SER A 320 -20.53 -2.42 -16.70
N VAL A 321 -21.02 -1.82 -17.78
CA VAL A 321 -20.19 -1.49 -18.96
C VAL A 321 -19.26 -0.32 -18.63
N HIS A 322 -19.75 0.68 -17.90
CA HIS A 322 -18.93 1.81 -17.43
C HIS A 322 -17.73 1.33 -16.63
N ILE A 323 -17.95 0.48 -15.61
CA ILE A 323 -16.88 -0.05 -14.75
C ILE A 323 -15.86 -0.85 -15.57
N ASN A 324 -16.31 -1.67 -16.50
CA ASN A 324 -15.41 -2.47 -17.35
C ASN A 324 -14.52 -1.59 -18.22
N GLN A 325 -15.09 -0.55 -18.88
CA GLN A 325 -14.34 0.37 -19.71
C GLN A 325 -13.41 1.26 -18.89
N LEU A 326 -13.86 1.70 -17.71
CA LEU A 326 -13.01 2.44 -16.78
C LEU A 326 -11.78 1.60 -16.36
N ASN A 327 -11.99 0.33 -16.02
CA ASN A 327 -10.91 -0.59 -15.68
C ASN A 327 -9.93 -0.79 -16.86
N GLN A 328 -10.44 -0.84 -18.08
CA GLN A 328 -9.60 -0.91 -19.28
C GLN A 328 -8.76 0.36 -19.44
N ALA A 329 -9.36 1.53 -19.31
CA ALA A 329 -8.67 2.81 -19.37
C ALA A 329 -7.59 2.94 -18.29
N LEU A 330 -7.91 2.54 -17.06
CA LEU A 330 -6.96 2.51 -15.94
C LEU A 330 -5.78 1.55 -16.19
N ARG A 331 -6.01 0.40 -16.82
CA ARG A 331 -4.93 -0.52 -17.23
C ARG A 331 -4.02 0.14 -18.27
N VAL A 332 -4.58 0.77 -19.30
CA VAL A 332 -3.79 1.48 -20.32
C VAL A 332 -2.98 2.60 -19.69
N PHE A 333 -3.58 3.35 -18.75
CA PHE A 333 -2.87 4.39 -18.01
C PHE A 333 -1.74 3.81 -17.17
N ALA A 334 -1.98 2.75 -16.40
CA ALA A 334 -0.99 2.12 -15.54
C ALA A 334 0.21 1.52 -16.30
N MET A 335 -0.01 1.04 -17.54
CA MET A 335 1.07 0.52 -18.38
C MET A 335 2.04 1.61 -18.85
N ASN A 336 1.56 2.84 -19.02
CA ASN A 336 2.32 3.92 -19.66
C ASN A 336 2.72 5.07 -18.72
N ALA A 337 1.97 5.28 -17.61
CA ALA A 337 2.21 6.34 -16.65
C ALA A 337 3.00 5.83 -15.42
N ARG A 338 3.88 6.67 -14.88
CA ARG A 338 4.72 6.34 -13.70
C ARG A 338 5.11 7.58 -12.94
N GLY A 339 5.45 7.39 -11.67
CA GLY A 339 6.05 8.40 -10.81
C GLY A 339 5.07 9.07 -9.87
N PRO A 340 5.50 10.11 -9.13
CA PRO A 340 4.74 10.67 -8.01
C PRO A 340 3.44 11.39 -8.39
N ALA A 341 3.28 11.83 -9.65
CA ALA A 341 2.05 12.44 -10.14
C ALA A 341 0.98 11.41 -10.56
N TYR A 342 1.31 10.11 -10.56
CA TYR A 342 0.45 9.04 -11.09
C TYR A 342 -0.94 9.03 -10.45
N GLU A 343 -1.01 9.04 -9.12
CA GLU A 343 -2.28 8.95 -8.38
C GLU A 343 -3.23 10.11 -8.67
N LYS A 344 -2.69 11.33 -8.73
CA LYS A 344 -3.45 12.54 -9.11
C LYS A 344 -4.16 12.35 -10.46
N TYR A 345 -3.45 11.81 -11.44
CA TYR A 345 -4.01 11.62 -12.79
C TYR A 345 -4.94 10.42 -12.90
N VAL A 346 -4.76 9.39 -12.07
CA VAL A 346 -5.73 8.29 -11.93
C VAL A 346 -7.07 8.82 -11.43
N LEU A 347 -7.06 9.62 -10.37
CA LEU A 347 -8.28 10.24 -9.84
C LEU A 347 -8.94 11.18 -10.87
N GLN A 348 -8.15 11.94 -11.59
CA GLN A 348 -8.64 12.79 -12.69
C GLN A 348 -9.29 11.95 -13.79
N LEU A 349 -8.66 10.88 -14.26
CA LEU A 349 -9.22 9.99 -15.27
C LEU A 349 -10.55 9.37 -14.81
N GLN A 350 -10.62 8.91 -13.57
CA GLN A 350 -11.85 8.37 -12.99
C GLN A 350 -12.95 9.40 -12.95
N ASP A 351 -12.66 10.61 -12.47
CA ASP A 351 -13.62 11.70 -12.40
C ASP A 351 -14.12 12.14 -13.78
N ASP A 352 -13.22 12.27 -14.76
CA ASP A 352 -13.55 12.63 -16.12
C ASP A 352 -14.44 11.56 -16.79
N CYS A 353 -14.14 10.27 -16.62
CA CYS A 353 -14.94 9.17 -17.14
C CYS A 353 -16.31 9.09 -16.45
N ASN A 354 -16.37 9.27 -15.13
CA ASN A 354 -17.61 9.28 -14.36
C ASN A 354 -18.51 10.44 -14.78
N LYS A 355 -17.97 11.65 -14.92
CA LYS A 355 -18.71 12.82 -15.41
C LYS A 355 -19.26 12.59 -16.81
N MET A 356 -18.47 12.00 -17.70
CA MET A 356 -18.87 11.70 -19.07
C MET A 356 -20.02 10.69 -19.11
N TRP A 357 -19.99 9.69 -18.24
CA TRP A 357 -21.07 8.70 -18.12
C TRP A 357 -22.36 9.32 -17.56
N ILE A 358 -22.27 10.02 -16.43
CA ILE A 358 -23.42 10.64 -15.73
C ILE A 358 -24.07 11.71 -16.63
N ASN A 359 -23.28 12.55 -17.28
CA ASN A 359 -23.77 13.70 -18.04
C ASN A 359 -24.30 13.37 -19.45
N GLY A 360 -24.89 12.20 -19.67
CA GLY A 360 -25.64 11.93 -20.87
C GLY A 360 -25.43 10.56 -21.52
N ARG A 361 -24.61 9.70 -20.93
CA ARG A 361 -24.40 8.34 -21.45
C ARG A 361 -24.94 7.23 -20.55
N GLN A 362 -25.40 7.58 -19.36
CA GLN A 362 -26.00 6.64 -18.43
C GLN A 362 -27.34 6.13 -18.97
N LEU A 363 -27.49 4.80 -18.98
CA LEU A 363 -28.76 4.13 -19.28
C LEU A 363 -29.62 4.06 -18.02
N CYS A 364 -30.94 4.14 -18.18
CA CYS A 364 -31.87 3.94 -17.07
C CYS A 364 -31.81 2.47 -16.61
N GLU A 365 -31.59 2.21 -15.34
CA GLU A 365 -31.47 0.85 -14.78
C GLU A 365 -32.78 0.28 -14.23
N VAL A 366 -33.86 1.05 -14.32
CA VAL A 366 -35.19 0.59 -13.87
C VAL A 366 -35.62 -0.61 -14.71
N ARG A 367 -36.10 -1.65 -14.04
CA ARG A 367 -36.54 -2.88 -14.67
C ARG A 367 -38.08 -2.97 -14.69
N SER A 368 -38.57 -3.51 -15.79
CA SER A 368 -40.00 -3.87 -15.89
C SER A 368 -40.35 -5.01 -14.93
N LEU A 369 -41.61 -5.27 -14.70
CA LEU A 369 -42.10 -6.39 -13.89
C LEU A 369 -41.64 -7.76 -14.44
N LYS A 370 -41.26 -7.83 -15.72
CA LYS A 370 -40.68 -9.03 -16.37
C LYS A 370 -39.15 -9.04 -16.35
N GLY A 371 -38.49 -8.12 -15.60
CA GLY A 371 -37.05 -8.04 -15.46
C GLY A 371 -36.30 -7.39 -16.63
N ARG A 372 -36.99 -6.78 -17.60
CA ARG A 372 -36.39 -6.10 -18.75
C ARG A 372 -35.97 -4.69 -18.36
N HIS A 373 -34.78 -4.26 -18.78
CA HIS A 373 -34.30 -2.90 -18.54
C HIS A 373 -35.01 -1.86 -19.40
N CYS A 374 -35.17 -0.65 -18.84
CA CYS A 374 -35.55 0.52 -19.61
C CYS A 374 -34.49 0.83 -20.68
N ILE A 375 -34.91 1.16 -21.89
CA ILE A 375 -34.04 1.43 -23.04
C ILE A 375 -33.64 2.88 -23.18
N TYR A 376 -34.25 3.76 -22.38
CA TYR A 376 -33.98 5.20 -22.44
C TYR A 376 -32.73 5.58 -21.70
N PRO A 377 -32.05 6.67 -22.10
CA PRO A 377 -31.04 7.31 -21.26
C PRO A 377 -31.59 7.57 -19.87
N PHE A 378 -30.70 7.86 -18.92
CA PHE A 378 -31.10 8.21 -17.57
C PHE A 378 -32.18 9.32 -17.62
N HIS A 379 -33.30 9.05 -17.02
CA HIS A 379 -34.47 9.92 -17.05
C HIS A 379 -35.31 9.72 -15.79
N THR A 380 -36.16 10.68 -15.47
CA THR A 380 -37.14 10.61 -14.36
C THR A 380 -38.55 10.47 -14.89
N VAL A 381 -39.39 9.78 -14.12
CA VAL A 381 -40.83 9.74 -14.36
C VAL A 381 -41.46 10.98 -13.69
N PRO A 382 -42.50 11.59 -14.30
CA PRO A 382 -43.22 12.71 -13.68
C PRO A 382 -43.66 12.35 -12.25
N GLY A 383 -43.29 13.19 -11.28
CA GLY A 383 -43.60 12.97 -9.86
C GLY A 383 -42.51 12.27 -9.03
N GLN A 384 -41.42 11.76 -9.63
CA GLN A 384 -40.29 11.20 -8.92
C GLN A 384 -39.34 12.31 -8.49
N GLN A 385 -39.05 12.39 -7.19
CA GLN A 385 -38.04 13.32 -6.66
C GLN A 385 -36.65 12.79 -6.99
N ILE A 386 -35.81 13.62 -7.61
CA ILE A 386 -34.40 13.33 -7.83
C ILE A 386 -33.68 13.57 -6.50
N ALA A 387 -32.95 12.60 -6.03
CA ALA A 387 -32.09 12.78 -4.86
C ALA A 387 -31.11 13.95 -5.11
N ASP A 388 -31.09 14.92 -4.20
CA ASP A 388 -30.24 16.14 -4.31
C ASP A 388 -28.73 15.84 -4.26
N SER A 389 -28.36 14.58 -4.00
CA SER A 389 -26.98 14.11 -3.92
C SER A 389 -26.32 13.84 -5.28
N LEU A 390 -27.06 13.87 -6.40
CA LEU A 390 -26.47 13.60 -7.72
C LEU A 390 -25.98 14.91 -8.37
N PRO A 391 -24.73 14.97 -8.84
CA PRO A 391 -24.15 16.15 -9.50
C PRO A 391 -24.63 16.28 -10.96
N ILE A 392 -25.91 16.00 -11.21
CA ILE A 392 -26.49 16.04 -12.56
C ILE A 392 -27.19 17.39 -12.73
N ASP A 393 -26.94 18.03 -13.86
CA ASP A 393 -27.67 19.21 -14.25
C ASP A 393 -29.15 18.83 -14.53
N LYS A 394 -30.05 19.24 -13.64
CA LYS A 394 -31.47 18.90 -13.68
C LYS A 394 -32.15 19.33 -14.99
N SER A 395 -31.54 20.25 -15.75
CA SER A 395 -32.06 20.74 -17.02
C SER A 395 -31.96 19.73 -18.17
N THR A 396 -31.08 18.74 -18.04
CA THR A 396 -30.83 17.73 -19.09
C THR A 396 -31.65 16.44 -18.93
N ILE A 397 -32.33 16.28 -17.81
CA ILE A 397 -33.07 15.04 -17.51
C ILE A 397 -34.45 15.11 -18.18
N SER A 398 -34.69 14.19 -19.10
CA SER A 398 -35.97 14.05 -19.78
C SER A 398 -37.00 13.33 -18.92
N CYS A 399 -38.18 13.92 -18.73
CA CYS A 399 -39.32 13.27 -18.07
C CYS A 399 -40.06 12.36 -19.04
N LYS A 400 -39.73 11.09 -19.06
CA LYS A 400 -40.41 10.08 -19.91
C LYS A 400 -40.86 8.89 -19.06
N PRO A 401 -41.97 8.21 -19.46
CA PRO A 401 -42.31 6.93 -18.85
C PRO A 401 -41.26 5.90 -19.21
N HIS A 402 -41.02 4.95 -18.30
CA HIS A 402 -40.12 3.81 -18.59
C HIS A 402 -40.71 2.94 -19.69
N SER A 403 -39.87 2.40 -20.57
CA SER A 403 -40.27 1.48 -21.64
C SER A 403 -39.13 0.50 -21.96
N SER A 404 -39.46 -0.76 -22.20
CA SER A 404 -38.52 -1.78 -22.73
C SER A 404 -38.68 -1.95 -24.25
N ARG A 405 -39.66 -1.29 -24.86
CA ARG A 405 -40.14 -1.51 -26.23
C ARG A 405 -40.54 -2.94 -26.56
N ILE A 406 -40.69 -3.78 -25.54
CA ILE A 406 -41.12 -5.16 -25.71
C ILE A 406 -42.59 -5.24 -25.37
N THR A 407 -43.37 -5.78 -26.30
CA THR A 407 -44.78 -6.02 -26.05
C THR A 407 -44.96 -7.36 -25.29
N SER A 408 -45.88 -7.37 -24.36
CA SER A 408 -46.29 -8.54 -23.60
C SER A 408 -47.76 -8.83 -23.86
N THR A 409 -48.05 -10.11 -24.01
CA THR A 409 -49.43 -10.63 -24.05
C THR A 409 -49.92 -10.86 -22.64
N CYS A 410 -51.01 -10.21 -22.27
CA CYS A 410 -51.68 -10.48 -21.01
C CYS A 410 -52.86 -11.43 -21.26
N ALA A 411 -52.99 -12.45 -20.42
CA ALA A 411 -54.16 -13.32 -20.42
C ALA A 411 -55.20 -12.81 -19.40
N CYS A 412 -56.43 -12.81 -19.78
CA CYS A 412 -57.56 -12.60 -18.85
C CYS A 412 -57.69 -13.85 -17.96
N ASN A 413 -58.28 -13.72 -16.77
CA ASN A 413 -58.61 -14.80 -15.88
C ASN A 413 -59.54 -15.87 -16.55
N CYS A 414 -60.21 -15.56 -17.67
CA CYS A 414 -61.00 -16.45 -18.48
C CYS A 414 -60.17 -17.24 -19.52
N GLY A 415 -58.83 -17.10 -19.54
CA GLY A 415 -57.93 -17.75 -20.49
C GLY A 415 -57.83 -17.15 -21.88
N ARG A 416 -58.54 -16.04 -22.16
CA ARG A 416 -58.45 -15.31 -23.44
C ARG A 416 -57.27 -14.37 -23.43
N THR A 417 -56.46 -14.37 -24.50
CA THR A 417 -55.38 -13.39 -24.72
C THR A 417 -55.97 -12.00 -24.95
N GLN A 418 -55.56 -11.06 -24.11
CA GLN A 418 -55.82 -9.64 -24.36
C GLN A 418 -54.82 -9.06 -25.36
N ALA A 419 -55.14 -7.84 -25.84
CA ALA A 419 -54.24 -7.10 -26.74
C ALA A 419 -52.81 -7.04 -26.19
N GLN A 420 -51.87 -7.00 -27.09
CA GLN A 420 -50.46 -6.80 -26.75
C GLN A 420 -50.30 -5.42 -26.07
N ARG A 421 -49.74 -5.40 -24.88
CA ARG A 421 -49.41 -4.19 -24.14
C ARG A 421 -47.92 -4.08 -23.96
N GLU A 422 -47.39 -2.85 -23.83
CA GLU A 422 -46.01 -2.66 -23.44
C GLU A 422 -45.75 -3.33 -22.06
N ASP A 423 -44.54 -3.79 -21.88
CA ASP A 423 -44.10 -4.44 -20.65
C ASP A 423 -44.22 -3.45 -19.46
N PRO A 424 -45.02 -3.75 -18.45
CA PRO A 424 -45.29 -2.78 -17.38
C PRO A 424 -44.11 -2.62 -16.45
N PHE A 425 -43.81 -1.38 -16.08
CA PHE A 425 -42.80 -1.01 -15.10
C PHE A 425 -43.39 -0.76 -13.71
N ASP A 426 -44.67 -0.41 -13.63
CA ASP A 426 -45.41 -0.21 -12.38
C ASP A 426 -46.62 -1.13 -12.30
N LEU A 427 -46.96 -1.54 -11.08
CA LEU A 427 -48.20 -2.21 -10.77
C LEU A 427 -49.32 -1.12 -10.72
N LYS A 428 -49.93 -0.85 -11.84
CA LYS A 428 -51.15 -0.07 -11.89
C LYS A 428 -52.36 -0.96 -12.18
#